data_646d59c59c14032f94eca015c698c70c
#
_entry.id   646d59c59c14032f94eca015c698c70c
#
_cell.length_a   1.000
_cell.length_b   1.000
_cell.length_c   1.000
_cell.angle_alpha   90.00
_cell.angle_beta   90.00
_cell.angle_gamma   90.00
#
_symmetry.space_group_name_H-M   'P 1'
#
loop_
_entity.id
_entity.type
_entity.pdbx_description
1 polymer ?
#
loop_
_entity_poly.entity_id
_entity_poly.type
_entity_poly.pdbx_seq_one_letter_code
_entity_poly.pdbx_strand_id
1 'polypeptide(L)'
;MKPNPTRSALLVIDMENGFVHPEGGHWIRFAQSMVPNCVRAVELARAKGIPVFFVKRLYRADGSDVELTRYPGWVAGGRACRPASTGPNSAQAPEGLRPQPGDYTIIKPRWSAFFQTELDLILRRLDVRTVILTGTTTPNCIRTTCYDAIALEYNTVVLTDCCSSHTEEIQRVILEDMARAGAILMDSAS
;
A
#
# COMPACT_ATOMS: atom_id res chain seq x y z
N MET A 1 -9.30 3.02 -23.07
CA MET A 1 -9.36 3.09 -21.60
C MET A 1 -10.64 2.40 -21.16
N LYS A 2 -10.58 1.49 -20.18
CA LYS A 2 -11.81 0.84 -19.65
C LYS A 2 -12.65 1.87 -18.89
N PRO A 3 -13.97 1.81 -18.97
CA PRO A 3 -14.86 2.64 -18.14
C PRO A 3 -14.58 2.38 -16.65
N ASN A 4 -14.61 3.45 -15.84
CA ASN A 4 -14.52 3.37 -14.38
C ASN A 4 -15.84 3.88 -13.77
N PRO A 5 -16.92 3.07 -13.81
CA PRO A 5 -18.26 3.51 -13.45
C PRO A 5 -18.39 3.87 -11.96
N THR A 6 -17.52 3.34 -11.11
CA THR A 6 -17.53 3.62 -9.66
C THR A 6 -16.75 4.88 -9.31
N ARG A 7 -15.91 5.40 -10.22
CA ARG A 7 -14.96 6.50 -9.99
C ARG A 7 -14.05 6.24 -8.77
N SER A 8 -13.79 4.96 -8.49
CA SER A 8 -12.96 4.50 -7.37
C SER A 8 -11.73 3.79 -7.88
N ALA A 9 -10.67 3.72 -7.06
CA ALA A 9 -9.49 2.89 -7.27
C ALA A 9 -9.08 2.22 -5.97
N LEU A 10 -8.63 0.96 -6.06
CA LEU A 10 -8.04 0.23 -4.93
C LEU A 10 -6.52 0.36 -4.96
N LEU A 11 -5.92 0.82 -3.86
CA LEU A 11 -4.48 0.91 -3.68
C LEU A 11 -4.02 -0.18 -2.71
N VAL A 12 -3.15 -1.07 -3.17
CA VAL A 12 -2.52 -2.14 -2.39
C VAL A 12 -1.08 -1.70 -2.12
N ILE A 13 -0.81 -1.27 -0.88
CA ILE A 13 0.40 -0.54 -0.52
C ILE A 13 1.36 -1.44 0.25
N ASP A 14 2.61 -1.54 -0.22
CA ASP A 14 3.74 -2.22 0.43
C ASP A 14 3.42 -3.66 0.90
N MET A 15 2.79 -4.44 0.04
CA MET A 15 2.48 -5.85 0.30
C MET A 15 3.54 -6.78 -0.30
N GLU A 16 4.80 -6.35 -0.33
CA GLU A 16 5.93 -7.17 -0.70
C GLU A 16 6.39 -8.07 0.45
N ASN A 17 7.07 -9.18 0.12
CA ASN A 17 7.59 -10.12 1.12
C ASN A 17 8.47 -9.43 2.18
N GLY A 18 9.24 -8.41 1.79
CA GLY A 18 10.06 -7.64 2.74
C GLY A 18 9.28 -7.05 3.92
N PHE A 19 7.97 -6.77 3.74
CA PHE A 19 7.06 -6.27 4.79
C PHE A 19 6.18 -7.35 5.39
N VAL A 20 5.77 -8.34 4.60
CA VAL A 20 4.77 -9.34 4.98
C VAL A 20 5.40 -10.56 5.65
N HIS A 21 6.56 -11.01 5.16
CA HIS A 21 7.21 -12.21 5.67
C HIS A 21 7.86 -11.93 7.05
N PRO A 22 7.69 -12.85 8.04
CA PRO A 22 8.25 -12.66 9.39
C PRO A 22 9.76 -12.44 9.45
N GLU A 23 10.51 -12.97 8.49
CA GLU A 23 11.96 -12.79 8.36
C GLU A 23 12.35 -11.64 7.42
N GLY A 24 11.38 -10.86 6.94
CA GLY A 24 11.63 -9.69 6.08
C GLY A 24 12.26 -8.53 6.85
N GLY A 25 13.20 -7.82 6.24
CA GLY A 25 13.92 -6.71 6.87
C GLY A 25 13.06 -5.50 7.24
N HIS A 26 11.83 -5.44 6.72
CA HIS A 26 10.82 -4.43 7.04
C HIS A 26 9.56 -5.05 7.65
N TRP A 27 9.66 -6.27 8.20
CA TRP A 27 8.52 -7.03 8.68
C TRP A 27 7.57 -6.22 9.57
N ILE A 28 6.28 -6.36 9.29
CA ILE A 28 5.17 -5.78 10.04
C ILE A 28 4.38 -6.92 10.67
N ARG A 29 4.28 -6.92 12.01
CA ARG A 29 3.79 -8.05 12.81
C ARG A 29 2.47 -8.65 12.32
N PHE A 30 1.51 -7.82 11.93
CA PHE A 30 0.18 -8.29 11.52
C PHE A 30 -0.01 -8.34 9.99
N ALA A 31 1.02 -8.04 9.18
CA ALA A 31 0.88 -7.98 7.74
C ALA A 31 0.48 -9.31 7.10
N GLN A 32 1.07 -10.41 7.57
CA GLN A 32 0.79 -11.74 7.02
C GLN A 32 -0.66 -12.18 7.26
N SER A 33 -1.22 -11.89 8.43
CA SER A 33 -2.58 -12.31 8.80
C SER A 33 -3.67 -11.61 7.99
N MET A 34 -3.40 -10.43 7.44
CA MET A 34 -4.39 -9.70 6.63
C MET A 34 -4.32 -10.03 5.13
N VAL A 35 -3.32 -10.79 4.67
CA VAL A 35 -3.18 -11.14 3.24
C VAL A 35 -4.47 -11.72 2.66
N PRO A 36 -5.18 -12.67 3.30
CA PRO A 36 -6.44 -13.20 2.75
C PRO A 36 -7.51 -12.13 2.54
N ASN A 37 -7.60 -11.14 3.44
CA ASN A 37 -8.56 -10.03 3.31
C ASN A 37 -8.19 -9.13 2.12
N CYS A 38 -6.91 -8.80 1.99
CA CYS A 38 -6.40 -8.03 0.84
C CYS A 38 -6.64 -8.75 -0.49
N VAL A 39 -6.45 -10.07 -0.54
CA VAL A 39 -6.73 -10.87 -1.75
C VAL A 39 -8.21 -10.75 -2.12
N ARG A 40 -9.13 -10.96 -1.16
CA ARG A 40 -10.58 -10.79 -1.41
C ARG A 40 -10.94 -9.39 -1.91
N ALA A 41 -10.36 -8.34 -1.30
CA ALA A 41 -10.57 -6.95 -1.72
C ALA A 41 -10.10 -6.71 -3.17
N VAL A 42 -8.95 -7.25 -3.55
CA VAL A 42 -8.41 -7.17 -4.91
C VAL A 42 -9.31 -7.90 -5.91
N GLU A 43 -9.73 -9.13 -5.59
CA GLU A 43 -10.63 -9.93 -6.44
C GLU A 43 -11.98 -9.22 -6.64
N LEU A 44 -12.54 -8.67 -5.57
CA LEU A 44 -13.80 -7.92 -5.63
C LEU A 44 -13.65 -6.64 -6.47
N ALA A 45 -12.55 -5.90 -6.30
CA ALA A 45 -12.28 -4.70 -7.09
C ALA A 45 -12.18 -5.04 -8.59
N ARG A 46 -11.44 -6.09 -8.95
CA ARG A 46 -11.32 -6.58 -10.33
C ARG A 46 -12.68 -6.99 -10.91
N ALA A 47 -13.47 -7.73 -10.14
CA ALA A 47 -14.80 -8.17 -10.56
C ALA A 47 -15.76 -7.00 -10.80
N LYS A 48 -15.64 -5.92 -10.02
CA LYS A 48 -16.43 -4.68 -10.18
C LYS A 48 -15.84 -3.69 -11.20
N GLY A 49 -14.74 -4.03 -11.86
CA GLY A 49 -14.07 -3.13 -12.81
C GLY A 49 -13.40 -1.91 -12.15
N ILE A 50 -13.15 -1.97 -10.84
CA ILE A 50 -12.39 -0.95 -10.10
C ILE A 50 -10.91 -1.13 -10.43
N PRO A 51 -10.20 -0.10 -10.91
CA PRO A 51 -8.77 -0.18 -11.15
C PRO A 51 -8.00 -0.53 -9.88
N VAL A 52 -7.08 -1.48 -9.98
CA VAL A 52 -6.21 -1.89 -8.87
C VAL A 52 -4.80 -1.36 -9.11
N PHE A 53 -4.25 -0.70 -8.10
CA PHE A 53 -2.90 -0.15 -8.08
C PHE A 53 -2.07 -0.87 -7.02
N PHE A 54 -1.06 -1.59 -7.45
CA PHE A 54 -0.03 -2.14 -6.58
C PHE A 54 1.05 -1.08 -6.37
N VAL A 55 1.02 -0.47 -5.20
CA VAL A 55 1.96 0.59 -4.81
C VAL A 55 3.10 -0.03 -4.04
N LYS A 56 4.28 -0.08 -4.65
CA LYS A 56 5.41 -0.87 -4.19
C LYS A 56 6.56 -0.01 -3.69
N ARG A 57 7.23 -0.51 -2.65
CA ARG A 57 8.55 -0.04 -2.27
C ARG A 57 9.60 -0.89 -3.01
N LEU A 58 10.29 -0.29 -3.94
CA LEU A 58 11.39 -0.93 -4.65
C LEU A 58 12.57 0.02 -4.66
N TYR A 59 13.59 -0.30 -3.88
CA TYR A 59 14.81 0.49 -3.80
C TYR A 59 15.74 0.20 -4.99
N ARG A 60 16.57 1.19 -5.33
CA ARG A 60 17.65 0.98 -6.31
C ARG A 60 18.65 -0.03 -5.79
N ALA A 61 19.31 -0.74 -6.70
CA ALA A 61 20.24 -1.80 -6.33
C ALA A 61 21.40 -1.32 -5.45
N ASP A 62 21.85 -0.08 -5.63
CA ASP A 62 22.91 0.58 -4.88
C ASP A 62 22.42 1.25 -3.56
N GLY A 63 21.10 1.32 -3.36
CA GLY A 63 20.49 1.94 -2.18
C GLY A 63 20.51 3.48 -2.19
N SER A 64 20.81 4.11 -3.33
CA SER A 64 20.92 5.58 -3.44
C SER A 64 19.60 6.32 -3.20
N ASP A 65 18.47 5.63 -3.22
CA ASP A 65 17.13 6.15 -2.94
C ASP A 65 16.56 5.73 -1.59
N VAL A 66 17.31 5.00 -0.77
CA VAL A 66 16.93 4.72 0.62
C VAL A 66 17.03 6.00 1.44
N GLU A 67 16.06 6.19 2.35
CA GLU A 67 16.07 7.35 3.23
C GLU A 67 17.36 7.43 4.04
N LEU A 68 17.99 8.60 4.09
CA LEU A 68 19.30 8.82 4.75
C LEU A 68 19.32 8.24 6.18
N THR A 69 18.29 8.54 6.95
CA THR A 69 18.19 8.10 8.35
C THR A 69 17.89 6.62 8.53
N ARG A 70 17.39 5.95 7.49
CA ARG A 70 17.02 4.53 7.50
C ARG A 70 18.09 3.63 6.87
N TYR A 71 19.03 4.21 6.13
CA TYR A 71 20.04 3.46 5.39
C TYR A 71 20.83 2.46 6.24
N PRO A 72 21.35 2.82 7.43
CA PRO A 72 22.07 1.86 8.28
C PRO A 72 21.21 0.66 8.69
N GLY A 73 19.95 0.89 9.06
CA GLY A 73 19.00 -0.17 9.42
C GLY A 73 18.63 -1.03 8.23
N TRP A 74 18.47 -0.43 7.05
CA TRP A 74 18.19 -1.18 5.82
C TRP A 74 19.34 -2.13 5.44
N VAL A 75 20.60 -1.68 5.59
CA VAL A 75 21.77 -2.53 5.36
C VAL A 75 21.81 -3.68 6.37
N ALA A 76 21.62 -3.39 7.65
CA ALA A 76 21.61 -4.39 8.72
C ALA A 76 20.46 -5.40 8.56
N GLY A 77 19.29 -4.96 8.05
CA GLY A 77 18.12 -5.79 7.77
C GLY A 77 18.20 -6.58 6.45
N GLY A 78 19.37 -6.65 5.80
CA GLY A 78 19.56 -7.47 4.60
C GLY A 78 19.08 -6.82 3.31
N ARG A 79 18.93 -5.49 3.29
CA ARG A 79 18.61 -4.69 2.10
C ARG A 79 17.33 -5.14 1.41
N ALA A 80 16.25 -5.25 2.17
CA ALA A 80 14.94 -5.67 1.67
C ALA A 80 14.43 -4.77 0.54
N CYS A 81 13.58 -5.34 -0.33
CA CYS A 81 12.90 -4.66 -1.43
C CYS A 81 13.83 -3.99 -2.45
N ARG A 82 14.97 -4.57 -2.76
CA ARG A 82 15.79 -4.21 -3.94
C ARG A 82 15.61 -5.23 -5.06
N PRO A 83 15.95 -4.94 -6.32
CA PRO A 83 15.72 -5.84 -7.46
C PRO A 83 16.32 -7.23 -7.30
N ALA A 84 17.51 -7.33 -6.68
CA ALA A 84 18.21 -8.59 -6.46
C ALA A 84 17.87 -9.31 -5.16
N SER A 85 16.97 -8.77 -4.32
CA SER A 85 16.55 -9.41 -3.09
C SER A 85 15.65 -10.60 -3.37
N THR A 86 15.90 -11.71 -2.65
CA THR A 86 15.16 -12.98 -2.78
C THR A 86 14.56 -13.39 -1.44
N GLY A 87 13.70 -14.41 -1.47
CA GLY A 87 13.08 -14.95 -0.27
C GLY A 87 12.32 -13.91 0.54
N PRO A 88 12.51 -13.90 1.88
CA PRO A 88 11.82 -12.98 2.77
C PRO A 88 12.05 -11.49 2.48
N ASN A 89 13.18 -11.15 1.90
CA ASN A 89 13.55 -9.76 1.58
C ASN A 89 13.15 -9.33 0.17
N SER A 90 12.51 -10.19 -0.62
CA SER A 90 12.17 -9.89 -2.00
C SER A 90 11.12 -8.77 -2.11
N ALA A 91 11.16 -8.03 -3.22
CA ALA A 91 10.13 -7.10 -3.63
C ALA A 91 8.94 -7.79 -4.34
N GLN A 92 8.85 -9.11 -4.26
CA GLN A 92 7.71 -9.87 -4.76
C GLN A 92 6.55 -9.81 -3.76
N ALA A 93 5.34 -9.82 -4.27
CA ALA A 93 4.15 -9.93 -3.45
C ALA A 93 3.82 -11.40 -3.13
N PRO A 94 3.13 -11.68 -2.01
CA PRO A 94 2.52 -12.98 -1.76
C PRO A 94 1.63 -13.43 -2.90
N GLU A 95 1.42 -14.75 -3.02
CA GLU A 95 0.47 -15.30 -3.97
C GLU A 95 -0.92 -14.70 -3.76
N GLY A 96 -1.63 -14.37 -4.84
CA GLY A 96 -2.93 -13.67 -4.81
C GLY A 96 -2.82 -12.15 -4.80
N LEU A 97 -1.70 -11.56 -4.37
CA LEU A 97 -1.44 -10.11 -4.43
C LEU A 97 -0.47 -9.71 -5.55
N ARG A 98 -0.25 -10.58 -6.52
CA ARG A 98 0.59 -10.26 -7.68
C ARG A 98 -0.21 -9.46 -8.71
N PRO A 99 0.38 -8.39 -9.28
CA PRO A 99 -0.25 -7.66 -10.38
C PRO A 99 -0.61 -8.60 -11.53
N GLN A 100 -1.78 -8.38 -12.12
CA GLN A 100 -2.27 -9.08 -13.31
C GLN A 100 -2.35 -8.11 -14.50
N PRO A 101 -2.44 -8.61 -15.73
CA PRO A 101 -2.68 -7.76 -16.89
C PRO A 101 -3.89 -6.86 -16.69
N GLY A 102 -3.69 -5.55 -16.78
CA GLY A 102 -4.71 -4.52 -16.56
C GLY A 102 -4.65 -3.85 -15.20
N ASP A 103 -3.87 -4.36 -14.24
CA ASP A 103 -3.53 -3.65 -13.01
C ASP A 103 -2.41 -2.63 -13.24
N TYR A 104 -2.33 -1.65 -12.33
CA TYR A 104 -1.28 -0.64 -12.33
C TYR A 104 -0.21 -0.98 -11.29
N THR A 105 1.04 -0.64 -11.58
CA THR A 105 2.15 -0.73 -10.62
C THR A 105 2.76 0.65 -10.47
N ILE A 106 2.84 1.13 -9.23
CA ILE A 106 3.46 2.40 -8.85
C ILE A 106 4.65 2.09 -7.95
N ILE A 107 5.82 2.59 -8.30
CA ILE A 107 7.00 2.51 -7.45
C ILE A 107 7.12 3.82 -6.67
N LYS A 108 7.05 3.74 -5.33
CA LYS A 108 7.14 4.91 -4.48
C LYS A 108 8.48 4.99 -3.77
N PRO A 109 9.14 6.17 -3.77
CA PRO A 109 10.44 6.34 -3.12
C PRO A 109 10.32 6.61 -1.62
N ARG A 110 9.14 7.01 -1.13
CA ARG A 110 8.89 7.39 0.27
C ARG A 110 7.61 6.75 0.78
N TRP A 111 7.11 7.18 1.93
CA TRP A 111 5.94 6.56 2.58
C TRP A 111 4.65 6.76 1.81
N SER A 112 4.35 8.01 1.43
CA SER A 112 3.14 8.29 0.66
C SER A 112 3.22 7.73 -0.76
N ALA A 113 2.12 7.17 -1.22
CA ALA A 113 1.94 6.71 -2.59
C ALA A 113 1.94 7.86 -3.61
N PHE A 114 1.66 9.08 -3.16
CA PHE A 114 1.61 10.27 -4.02
C PHE A 114 2.97 10.99 -4.14
N PHE A 115 3.87 10.79 -3.15
CA PHE A 115 5.11 11.54 -3.11
C PHE A 115 6.07 11.15 -4.24
N GLN A 116 6.29 12.06 -5.18
CA GLN A 116 7.17 11.89 -6.35
C GLN A 116 6.84 10.63 -7.17
N THR A 117 5.55 10.36 -7.36
CA THR A 117 5.06 9.28 -8.22
C THR A 117 4.08 9.83 -9.26
N GLU A 118 3.77 9.01 -10.25
CA GLU A 118 2.75 9.30 -11.26
C GLU A 118 1.32 8.96 -10.82
N LEU A 119 1.10 8.58 -9.56
CA LEU A 119 -0.19 8.08 -9.09
C LEU A 119 -1.33 9.07 -9.31
N ASP A 120 -1.19 10.33 -8.88
CA ASP A 120 -2.23 11.35 -9.03
C ASP A 120 -2.58 11.60 -10.50
N LEU A 121 -1.56 11.67 -11.37
CA LEU A 121 -1.74 11.83 -12.81
C LEU A 121 -2.63 10.73 -13.39
N ILE A 122 -2.35 9.47 -13.05
CA ILE A 122 -3.11 8.33 -13.56
C ILE A 122 -4.52 8.29 -12.97
N LEU A 123 -4.67 8.52 -11.67
CA LEU A 123 -5.98 8.54 -11.00
C LEU A 123 -6.91 9.59 -11.62
N ARG A 124 -6.41 10.82 -11.84
CA ARG A 124 -7.19 11.88 -12.50
C ARG A 124 -7.54 11.52 -13.93
N ARG A 125 -6.61 10.94 -14.68
CA ARG A 125 -6.86 10.50 -16.06
C ARG A 125 -7.93 9.41 -16.14
N LEU A 126 -8.08 8.60 -15.08
CA LEU A 126 -9.13 7.58 -14.95
C LEU A 126 -10.44 8.12 -14.34
N ASP A 127 -10.54 9.43 -14.13
CA ASP A 127 -11.67 10.09 -13.44
C ASP A 127 -11.96 9.49 -12.05
N VAL A 128 -10.94 9.08 -11.32
CA VAL A 128 -11.06 8.60 -9.94
C VAL A 128 -11.38 9.77 -9.02
N ARG A 129 -12.32 9.56 -8.10
CA ARG A 129 -12.69 10.51 -7.04
C ARG A 129 -12.55 9.90 -5.65
N THR A 130 -12.52 8.58 -5.58
CA THR A 130 -12.39 7.84 -4.32
C THR A 130 -11.21 6.90 -4.41
N VAL A 131 -10.31 6.95 -3.43
CA VAL A 131 -9.24 5.98 -3.25
C VAL A 131 -9.55 5.09 -2.07
N ILE A 132 -9.38 3.78 -2.25
CA ILE A 132 -9.57 2.75 -1.24
C ILE A 132 -8.20 2.22 -0.86
N LEU A 133 -7.79 2.40 0.39
CA LEU A 133 -6.46 2.09 0.88
C LEU A 133 -6.42 0.74 1.58
N THR A 134 -5.47 -0.09 1.20
CA THR A 134 -5.13 -1.37 1.83
C THR A 134 -3.62 -1.52 1.91
N GLY A 135 -3.16 -2.38 2.79
CA GLY A 135 -1.74 -2.73 2.88
C GLY A 135 -1.05 -2.32 4.18
N THR A 136 0.26 -2.10 4.11
CA THR A 136 1.10 -1.81 5.25
C THR A 136 1.92 -0.54 5.05
N THR A 137 2.38 0.13 6.10
CA THR A 137 1.98 -0.02 7.50
C THR A 137 1.10 1.16 7.89
N THR A 138 0.10 0.88 8.68
CA THR A 138 -0.95 1.85 9.04
C THR A 138 -0.39 3.19 9.53
N PRO A 139 0.58 3.25 10.48
CA PRO A 139 1.10 4.53 11.00
C PRO A 139 1.97 5.31 10.00
N ASN A 140 2.45 4.70 8.94
CA ASN A 140 3.37 5.33 7.99
C ASN A 140 2.74 5.41 6.58
N CYS A 141 2.90 4.36 5.78
CA CYS A 141 2.55 4.41 4.35
C CYS A 141 1.04 4.61 4.12
N ILE A 142 0.19 3.95 4.91
CA ILE A 142 -1.26 4.12 4.80
C ILE A 142 -1.66 5.52 5.27
N ARG A 143 -1.20 5.94 6.46
CA ARG A 143 -1.50 7.25 7.01
C ARG A 143 -1.06 8.39 6.11
N THR A 144 0.20 8.40 5.67
CA THR A 144 0.73 9.48 4.81
C THR A 144 0.02 9.52 3.46
N THR A 145 -0.28 8.36 2.87
CA THR A 145 -1.08 8.29 1.64
C THR A 145 -2.50 8.81 1.86
N CYS A 146 -3.12 8.50 3.00
CA CYS A 146 -4.44 8.99 3.38
C CYS A 146 -4.47 10.52 3.46
N TYR A 147 -3.52 11.12 4.16
CA TYR A 147 -3.44 12.58 4.29
C TYR A 147 -3.20 13.28 2.96
N ASP A 148 -2.30 12.76 2.13
CA ASP A 148 -2.04 13.32 0.80
C ASP A 148 -3.26 13.15 -0.11
N ALA A 149 -3.97 12.01 -0.04
CA ALA A 149 -5.20 11.80 -0.80
C ALA A 149 -6.28 12.84 -0.44
N ILE A 150 -6.48 13.10 0.86
CA ILE A 150 -7.42 14.12 1.34
C ILE A 150 -6.98 15.51 0.87
N ALA A 151 -5.69 15.85 0.99
CA ALA A 151 -5.13 17.12 0.55
C ALA A 151 -5.25 17.33 -0.98
N LEU A 152 -5.26 16.23 -1.75
CA LEU A 152 -5.47 16.23 -3.21
C LEU A 152 -6.96 16.12 -3.61
N GLU A 153 -7.88 16.28 -2.65
CA GLU A 153 -9.35 16.26 -2.88
C GLU A 153 -9.91 14.90 -3.33
N TYR A 154 -9.32 13.79 -2.88
CA TYR A 154 -9.93 12.48 -3.02
C TYR A 154 -10.80 12.14 -1.79
N ASN A 155 -11.97 11.54 -2.01
CA ASN A 155 -12.61 10.76 -0.96
C ASN A 155 -11.70 9.59 -0.61
N THR A 156 -11.42 9.40 0.68
CA THR A 156 -10.47 8.38 1.12
C THR A 156 -11.16 7.35 2.00
N VAL A 157 -11.14 6.11 1.56
CA VAL A 157 -11.64 4.95 2.31
C VAL A 157 -10.44 4.12 2.77
N VAL A 158 -10.45 3.67 4.03
CA VAL A 158 -9.43 2.76 4.57
C VAL A 158 -10.12 1.46 4.96
N LEU A 159 -9.71 0.34 4.34
CA LEU A 159 -10.20 -0.98 4.72
C LEU A 159 -9.44 -1.47 5.96
N THR A 160 -10.09 -1.41 7.11
CA THR A 160 -9.44 -1.59 8.42
C THR A 160 -8.89 -2.99 8.64
N ASP A 161 -9.56 -4.01 8.13
CA ASP A 161 -9.16 -5.42 8.16
C ASP A 161 -8.13 -5.80 7.08
N CYS A 162 -7.86 -4.86 6.16
CA CYS A 162 -6.82 -4.96 5.13
C CYS A 162 -5.62 -4.05 5.40
N CYS A 163 -5.51 -3.47 6.60
CA CYS A 163 -4.39 -2.63 7.02
C CYS A 163 -3.78 -3.16 8.31
N SER A 164 -2.46 -3.02 8.47
CA SER A 164 -1.76 -3.56 9.65
C SER A 164 -0.65 -2.67 10.18
N SER A 165 -0.37 -2.85 11.47
CA SER A 165 0.75 -2.24 12.16
C SER A 165 1.47 -3.23 13.07
N HIS A 166 2.34 -2.75 13.97
CA HIS A 166 3.08 -3.60 14.92
C HIS A 166 2.29 -3.98 16.17
N THR A 167 1.34 -3.14 16.59
CA THR A 167 0.49 -3.38 17.77
C THR A 167 -0.95 -2.98 17.49
N GLU A 168 -1.89 -3.60 18.23
CA GLU A 168 -3.31 -3.25 18.14
C GLU A 168 -3.58 -1.83 18.60
N GLU A 169 -2.84 -1.35 19.60
CA GLU A 169 -2.97 0.03 20.09
C GLU A 169 -2.59 1.06 19.02
N ILE A 170 -1.43 0.88 18.37
CA ILE A 170 -1.00 1.74 17.26
C ILE A 170 -2.02 1.68 16.13
N GLN A 171 -2.50 0.48 15.78
CA GLN A 171 -3.52 0.31 14.76
C GLN A 171 -4.76 1.14 15.05
N ARG A 172 -5.33 0.99 16.24
CA ARG A 172 -6.54 1.69 16.69
C ARG A 172 -6.36 3.21 16.69
N VAL A 173 -5.30 3.71 17.34
CA VAL A 173 -5.06 5.15 17.48
C VAL A 173 -4.88 5.83 16.11
N ILE A 174 -4.14 5.20 15.20
CA ILE A 174 -3.90 5.78 13.88
C ILE A 174 -5.13 5.71 12.97
N LEU A 175 -5.93 4.65 13.06
CA LEU A 175 -7.21 4.59 12.34
C LEU A 175 -8.17 5.69 12.82
N GLU A 176 -8.29 5.90 14.14
CA GLU A 176 -9.08 6.99 14.72
C GLU A 176 -8.59 8.37 14.27
N ASP A 177 -7.28 8.57 14.19
CA ASP A 177 -6.67 9.81 13.72
C ASP A 177 -7.01 10.09 12.24
N MET A 178 -6.89 9.09 11.37
CA MET A 178 -7.29 9.20 9.96
C MET A 178 -8.79 9.48 9.80
N ALA A 179 -9.64 8.86 10.62
CA ALA A 179 -11.08 9.13 10.62
C ALA A 179 -11.39 10.59 11.01
N ARG A 180 -10.70 11.14 12.00
CA ARG A 180 -10.84 12.56 12.38
C ARG A 180 -10.37 13.51 11.28
N ALA A 181 -9.40 13.10 10.47
CA ALA A 181 -8.95 13.85 9.30
C ALA A 181 -9.93 13.78 8.12
N GLY A 182 -10.94 12.92 8.17
CA GLY A 182 -11.97 12.81 7.14
C GLY A 182 -11.97 11.50 6.34
N ALA A 183 -11.10 10.53 6.69
CA ALA A 183 -11.14 9.22 6.07
C ALA A 183 -12.36 8.41 6.53
N ILE A 184 -12.94 7.64 5.62
CA ILE A 184 -14.02 6.68 5.90
C ILE A 184 -13.38 5.34 6.24
N LEU A 185 -13.62 4.84 7.46
CA LEU A 185 -13.17 3.51 7.85
C LEU A 185 -14.25 2.49 7.51
N MET A 186 -13.86 1.42 6.83
CA MET A 186 -14.77 0.33 6.45
C MET A 186 -14.08 -1.02 6.70
N ASP A 187 -14.88 -2.06 6.85
CA ASP A 187 -14.43 -3.45 6.74
C ASP A 187 -14.57 -3.91 5.29
N SER A 188 -13.68 -4.80 4.81
CA SER A 188 -13.70 -5.29 3.43
C SER A 188 -14.93 -6.13 3.09
N ALA A 189 -15.69 -6.59 4.10
CA ALA A 189 -16.95 -7.31 3.93
C ALA A 189 -18.16 -6.37 3.81
N SER A 190 -17.99 -5.06 4.08
CA SER A 190 -19.05 -4.05 3.98
C SER A 190 -19.22 -3.58 2.55
#